data_7743989796f22b15a6b5322b20852ee5
#
_entry.id   7743989796f22b15a6b5322b20852ee5
#
_cell.length_a   1.000
_cell.length_b   1.000
_cell.length_c   1.000
_cell.angle_alpha   90.00
_cell.angle_beta   90.00
_cell.angle_gamma   90.00
#
_symmetry.space_group_name_H-M   'P 1'
#
loop_
_entity.id
_entity.type
_entity.pdbx_description
1 polymer ?
#
loop_
_entity_poly.entity_id
_entity_poly.type
_entity_poly.pdbx_seq_one_letter_code
_entity_poly.pdbx_strand_id
1 'polypeptide(L)'
;MSCTNSVASEDFADFIAPYFTTPEEFIRSQGTDCIDFVNSTLAVVYVPLSTVTPSTYTSYTYSAVPKLYSLLDVTSMDAAGITPAGELPVLNNQGAGVIVGFVDTGINYTDSLFRNVDGSTRIIGIWDQTNNSDNSNNIENETVKPFSAFSALYGTQYTAEEINLALNSDNPASIVPTRDENGHGTFLASIAAGNRDERAGFSGAAPQASIAMVKLKPAKQYLRDFYLIQDGAEAYQENDIMMGVSYLYFLARKYSMPLVVCIPLGTNIGSHMGMSRLGQYLNQVSLSNGSAVITAAGNETGARHHFRAVMDASTDEVTAELRVGEREAGFSMELW
;
A
#
# COMPACT_ATOMS: atom_id res chain seq x y z
N MET A 1 5.01 -26.95 -7.22
CA MET A 1 3.80 -26.09 -7.41
C MET A 1 4.27 -24.84 -8.10
N SER A 2 3.53 -24.33 -9.07
CA SER A 2 3.92 -23.10 -9.76
C SER A 2 3.71 -21.89 -8.84
N CYS A 3 4.69 -20.98 -8.77
CA CYS A 3 4.60 -19.75 -7.96
C CYS A 3 3.60 -18.73 -8.51
N THR A 4 3.12 -18.93 -9.73
CA THR A 4 2.24 -17.99 -10.46
C THR A 4 0.95 -17.61 -9.72
N ASN A 5 0.53 -18.42 -8.75
CA ASN A 5 -0.68 -18.16 -7.94
C ASN A 5 -0.40 -18.06 -6.43
N SER A 6 0.87 -18.10 -5.98
CA SER A 6 1.18 -18.13 -4.54
C SER A 6 0.68 -16.89 -3.79
N VAL A 7 0.70 -15.73 -4.44
CA VAL A 7 0.27 -14.45 -3.84
C VAL A 7 -1.24 -14.37 -3.66
N ALA A 8 -2.00 -14.80 -4.67
CA ALA A 8 -3.46 -14.73 -4.65
C ALA A 8 -4.12 -15.99 -4.05
N SER A 9 -3.35 -17.08 -3.88
CA SER A 9 -3.88 -18.35 -3.37
C SER A 9 -3.97 -18.33 -1.84
N GLU A 10 -5.11 -18.76 -1.33
CA GLU A 10 -5.32 -19.02 0.10
C GLU A 10 -4.50 -20.23 0.61
N ASP A 11 -3.89 -21.00 -0.28
CA ASP A 11 -3.05 -22.15 0.06
C ASP A 11 -1.61 -21.77 0.47
N PHE A 12 -1.25 -20.48 0.43
CA PHE A 12 0.06 -19.97 0.78
C PHE A 12 -0.01 -18.93 1.90
N ALA A 13 0.93 -19.02 2.84
CA ALA A 13 1.22 -18.00 3.84
C ALA A 13 2.36 -17.11 3.37
N ASP A 14 2.28 -15.82 3.68
CA ASP A 14 3.25 -14.79 3.32
C ASP A 14 4.11 -14.46 4.55
N PHE A 15 5.44 -14.36 4.35
CA PHE A 15 6.36 -13.93 5.39
C PHE A 15 7.29 -12.84 4.87
N ILE A 16 7.36 -11.71 5.58
CA ILE A 16 8.27 -10.60 5.28
C ILE A 16 9.63 -10.94 5.88
N ALA A 17 10.59 -11.28 5.05
CA ALA A 17 11.92 -11.74 5.48
C ALA A 17 13.03 -10.74 5.10
N PRO A 18 13.85 -10.29 6.06
CA PRO A 18 15.08 -9.57 5.74
C PRO A 18 16.11 -10.54 5.15
N TYR A 19 16.90 -10.06 4.18
CA TYR A 19 18.02 -10.81 3.63
C TYR A 19 19.25 -9.88 3.46
N PHE A 20 20.45 -10.49 3.56
CA PHE A 20 21.73 -9.79 3.53
C PHE A 20 22.74 -10.47 2.62
N THR A 21 22.25 -11.36 1.75
CA THR A 21 23.02 -12.12 0.76
C THR A 21 22.60 -11.70 -0.64
N THR A 22 23.11 -12.38 -1.67
CA THR A 22 22.57 -12.20 -3.02
C THR A 22 21.16 -12.79 -3.12
N PRO A 23 20.29 -12.30 -4.02
CA PRO A 23 18.96 -12.88 -4.25
C PRO A 23 19.01 -14.39 -4.52
N GLU A 24 20.00 -14.86 -5.29
CA GLU A 24 20.17 -16.27 -5.64
C GLU A 24 20.56 -17.13 -4.42
N GLU A 25 21.37 -16.58 -3.52
CA GLU A 25 21.74 -17.26 -2.27
C GLU A 25 20.55 -17.29 -1.31
N PHE A 26 19.76 -16.20 -1.26
CA PHE A 26 18.57 -16.14 -0.45
C PHE A 26 17.51 -17.14 -0.92
N ILE A 27 17.19 -17.21 -2.24
CA ILE A 27 16.29 -18.20 -2.82
C ILE A 27 16.72 -19.62 -2.43
N ARG A 28 18.00 -19.95 -2.60
CA ARG A 28 18.53 -21.27 -2.21
C ARG A 28 18.35 -21.58 -0.73
N SER A 29 18.52 -20.56 0.14
CA SER A 29 18.37 -20.72 1.60
C SER A 29 16.93 -20.97 2.02
N GLN A 30 15.96 -20.38 1.32
CA GLN A 30 14.53 -20.55 1.61
C GLN A 30 13.96 -21.87 1.06
N GLY A 31 14.64 -22.51 0.11
CA GLY A 31 14.18 -23.75 -0.53
C GLY A 31 12.91 -23.59 -1.37
N THR A 32 12.60 -22.37 -1.78
CA THR A 32 11.47 -22.03 -2.64
C THR A 32 11.84 -20.88 -3.58
N ASP A 33 11.31 -20.93 -4.79
CA ASP A 33 11.43 -19.85 -5.78
C ASP A 33 10.25 -18.86 -5.67
N CYS A 34 9.28 -19.14 -4.78
CA CYS A 34 8.10 -18.30 -4.57
C CYS A 34 8.46 -17.12 -3.66
N ILE A 35 9.19 -16.15 -4.21
CA ILE A 35 9.72 -15.00 -3.49
C ILE A 35 9.56 -13.75 -4.33
N ASP A 36 9.00 -12.69 -3.73
CA ASP A 36 9.04 -11.33 -4.27
C ASP A 36 10.06 -10.48 -3.49
N PHE A 37 10.92 -9.77 -4.22
CA PHE A 37 11.90 -8.85 -3.61
C PHE A 37 11.32 -7.45 -3.53
N VAL A 38 11.08 -6.97 -2.30
CA VAL A 38 10.59 -5.60 -2.05
C VAL A 38 11.69 -4.59 -2.35
N ASN A 39 12.92 -4.87 -1.88
CA ASN A 39 14.13 -4.08 -2.15
C ASN A 39 15.39 -4.94 -1.95
N SER A 40 16.56 -4.32 -1.83
CA SER A 40 17.85 -5.01 -1.65
C SER A 40 18.05 -5.70 -0.29
N THR A 41 17.11 -5.56 0.65
CA THR A 41 17.25 -6.09 2.02
C THR A 41 15.99 -6.77 2.55
N LEU A 42 14.87 -6.68 1.82
CA LEU A 42 13.58 -7.23 2.21
C LEU A 42 12.97 -8.02 1.07
N ALA A 43 12.43 -9.17 1.38
CA ALA A 43 11.69 -10.05 0.47
C ALA A 43 10.41 -10.56 1.13
N VAL A 44 9.44 -10.94 0.31
CA VAL A 44 8.25 -11.69 0.73
C VAL A 44 8.42 -13.13 0.27
N VAL A 45 8.37 -14.06 1.21
CA VAL A 45 8.48 -15.49 0.96
C VAL A 45 7.10 -16.13 1.07
N TYR A 46 6.66 -16.83 0.02
CA TYR A 46 5.37 -17.50 0.00
C TYR A 46 5.56 -18.98 0.30
N VAL A 47 4.98 -19.44 1.41
CA VAL A 47 5.15 -20.78 1.95
C VAL A 47 3.81 -21.52 1.87
N PRO A 48 3.76 -22.77 1.34
CA PRO A 48 2.51 -23.52 1.33
C PRO A 48 1.91 -23.63 2.74
N LEU A 49 0.66 -23.21 2.90
CA LEU A 49 -0.01 -23.14 4.21
C LEU A 49 -0.06 -24.52 4.88
N SER A 50 -0.16 -25.59 4.11
CA SER A 50 -0.12 -26.99 4.60
C SER A 50 1.19 -27.35 5.30
N THR A 51 2.28 -26.60 5.06
CA THR A 51 3.60 -26.83 5.69
C THR A 51 3.84 -25.89 6.88
N VAL A 52 2.96 -24.90 7.09
CA VAL A 52 3.06 -23.94 8.18
C VAL A 52 2.64 -24.63 9.49
N THR A 53 3.53 -24.59 10.46
CA THR A 53 3.32 -25.13 11.81
C THR A 53 3.61 -24.04 12.85
N PRO A 54 3.28 -24.21 14.13
CA PRO A 54 3.69 -23.26 15.16
C PRO A 54 5.20 -22.98 15.17
N SER A 55 6.03 -23.98 14.80
CA SER A 55 7.48 -23.81 14.67
C SER A 55 7.89 -22.93 13.49
N THR A 56 7.09 -22.89 12.43
CA THR A 56 7.32 -22.00 11.27
C THR A 56 7.23 -20.54 11.70
N TYR A 57 6.21 -20.17 12.47
CA TYR A 57 6.08 -18.81 13.03
C TYR A 57 7.24 -18.46 13.97
N THR A 58 7.79 -19.44 14.69
CA THR A 58 8.98 -19.25 15.53
C THR A 58 10.23 -19.01 14.67
N SER A 59 10.38 -19.74 13.54
CA SER A 59 11.53 -19.61 12.64
C SER A 59 11.57 -18.27 11.91
N TYR A 60 10.42 -17.79 11.42
CA TYR A 60 10.32 -16.51 10.75
C TYR A 60 10.23 -15.32 11.73
N THR A 61 9.94 -15.55 13.00
CA THR A 61 9.60 -14.58 14.04
C THR A 61 8.25 -13.88 13.81
N TYR A 62 7.64 -13.39 14.88
CA TYR A 62 6.35 -12.67 14.82
C TYR A 62 6.41 -11.43 13.92
N SER A 63 7.57 -10.77 13.84
CA SER A 63 7.76 -9.59 13.00
C SER A 63 7.73 -9.89 11.50
N ALA A 64 7.87 -11.15 11.07
CA ALA A 64 7.77 -11.55 9.68
C ALA A 64 6.31 -11.79 9.24
N VAL A 65 5.37 -11.94 10.18
CA VAL A 65 3.94 -12.09 9.87
C VAL A 65 3.40 -10.73 9.45
N PRO A 66 2.84 -10.57 8.23
CA PRO A 66 2.30 -9.32 7.76
C PRO A 66 1.19 -8.79 8.67
N LYS A 67 1.23 -7.50 9.01
CA LYS A 67 0.14 -6.83 9.74
C LYS A 67 -1.01 -6.52 8.78
N LEU A 68 -2.22 -6.37 9.32
CA LEU A 68 -3.39 -5.97 8.55
C LEU A 68 -3.72 -4.50 8.79
N TYR A 69 -4.14 -3.83 7.72
CA TYR A 69 -4.45 -2.40 7.70
C TYR A 69 -5.87 -2.20 7.18
N SER A 70 -6.58 -1.22 7.75
CA SER A 70 -7.88 -0.75 7.30
C SER A 70 -7.77 0.62 6.65
N LEU A 71 -8.83 1.04 5.94
CA LEU A 71 -8.92 2.36 5.34
C LEU A 71 -9.09 3.45 6.41
N LEU A 72 -8.48 4.61 6.17
CA LEU A 72 -8.57 5.80 7.03
C LEU A 72 -9.12 6.97 6.22
N ASP A 73 -9.95 7.82 6.86
CA ASP A 73 -10.60 8.98 6.25
C ASP A 73 -9.81 10.27 6.46
N VAL A 74 -10.03 11.29 5.60
CA VAL A 74 -9.31 12.59 5.63
C VAL A 74 -10.30 13.73 5.79
N THR A 75 -10.22 14.45 6.89
CA THR A 75 -10.93 15.70 7.07
C THR A 75 -10.00 16.92 7.05
N SER A 76 -10.22 17.78 6.06
CA SER A 76 -9.97 19.23 6.03
C SER A 76 -8.61 19.75 5.55
N MET A 77 -8.57 20.10 4.24
CA MET A 77 -7.48 20.87 3.63
C MET A 77 -7.37 22.30 4.14
N ASP A 78 -8.49 22.92 4.52
CA ASP A 78 -8.51 24.30 4.99
C ASP A 78 -7.85 24.47 6.36
N ALA A 79 -8.05 23.52 7.27
CA ALA A 79 -7.39 23.51 8.57
C ALA A 79 -5.87 23.33 8.48
N ALA A 80 -5.37 22.70 7.40
CA ALA A 80 -3.96 22.53 7.14
C ALA A 80 -3.31 23.71 6.40
N GLY A 81 -4.10 24.74 6.02
CA GLY A 81 -3.57 25.89 5.27
C GLY A 81 -3.14 25.57 3.83
N ILE A 82 -3.60 24.45 3.26
CA ILE A 82 -3.21 24.00 1.92
C ILE A 82 -3.83 24.89 0.85
N THR A 83 -5.12 25.22 0.98
CA THR A 83 -5.83 26.11 0.03
C THR A 83 -5.15 27.47 -0.11
N PRO A 84 -4.82 28.21 0.98
CA PRO A 84 -4.09 29.47 0.88
C PRO A 84 -2.69 29.33 0.28
N ALA A 85 -1.98 28.23 0.55
CA ALA A 85 -0.64 28.01 0.02
C ALA A 85 -0.62 27.77 -1.50
N GLY A 86 -1.65 27.10 -2.03
CA GLY A 86 -1.82 26.85 -3.47
C GLY A 86 -2.21 28.10 -4.26
N GLU A 87 -2.81 29.11 -3.60
CA GLU A 87 -3.27 30.36 -4.23
C GLU A 87 -2.21 31.46 -4.29
N LEU A 88 -1.02 31.24 -3.71
CA LEU A 88 0.07 32.22 -3.76
C LEU A 88 0.70 32.26 -5.17
N PRO A 89 0.48 33.34 -5.97
CA PRO A 89 0.92 33.40 -7.38
C PRO A 89 2.43 33.30 -7.56
N VAL A 90 3.20 33.62 -6.52
CA VAL A 90 4.67 33.65 -6.55
C VAL A 90 5.26 32.24 -6.41
N LEU A 91 4.57 31.31 -5.76
CA LEU A 91 5.09 29.96 -5.48
C LEU A 91 4.61 28.92 -6.50
N ASN A 92 3.42 29.11 -7.09
CA ASN A 92 2.78 28.20 -8.06
C ASN A 92 2.92 26.70 -7.69
N ASN A 93 2.76 26.40 -6.39
CA ASN A 93 2.97 25.08 -5.81
C ASN A 93 1.77 24.17 -6.07
N GLN A 94 1.51 23.85 -7.35
CA GLN A 94 0.38 23.00 -7.77
C GLN A 94 0.79 21.56 -8.08
N GLY A 95 2.03 21.16 -7.76
CA GLY A 95 2.54 19.80 -7.89
C GLY A 95 3.06 19.43 -9.28
N ALA A 96 3.21 20.37 -10.21
CA ALA A 96 3.78 20.08 -11.53
C ALA A 96 5.18 19.46 -11.40
N GLY A 97 5.43 18.35 -12.13
CA GLY A 97 6.71 17.64 -12.09
C GLY A 97 6.93 16.75 -10.88
N VAL A 98 5.89 16.51 -10.05
CA VAL A 98 5.92 15.61 -8.89
C VAL A 98 4.92 14.48 -9.11
N ILE A 99 5.25 13.28 -8.67
CA ILE A 99 4.32 12.15 -8.59
C ILE A 99 3.69 12.13 -7.21
N VAL A 100 2.35 12.12 -7.16
CA VAL A 100 1.60 11.73 -5.96
C VAL A 100 1.14 10.30 -6.17
N GLY A 101 1.69 9.39 -5.37
CA GLY A 101 1.42 7.96 -5.46
C GLY A 101 0.55 7.50 -4.30
N PHE A 102 -0.46 6.70 -4.58
CA PHE A 102 -1.42 6.17 -3.60
C PHE A 102 -1.31 4.67 -3.50
N VAL A 103 -1.42 4.15 -2.28
CA VAL A 103 -1.58 2.72 -1.99
C VAL A 103 -2.93 2.58 -1.29
N ASP A 104 -3.98 2.17 -2.04
CA ASP A 104 -5.37 2.25 -1.60
C ASP A 104 -6.29 1.25 -2.33
N THR A 105 -7.60 1.51 -2.37
CA THR A 105 -8.63 0.65 -2.98
C THR A 105 -8.69 0.73 -4.51
N GLY A 106 -7.97 1.67 -5.11
CA GLY A 106 -7.99 1.92 -6.55
C GLY A 106 -8.30 3.36 -6.91
N ILE A 107 -8.56 3.61 -8.19
CA ILE A 107 -8.94 4.92 -8.72
C ILE A 107 -9.92 4.78 -9.87
N ASN A 108 -10.95 5.63 -9.89
CA ASN A 108 -11.79 5.79 -11.07
C ASN A 108 -11.04 6.62 -12.13
N TYR A 109 -10.21 5.96 -12.93
CA TYR A 109 -9.37 6.61 -13.93
C TYR A 109 -10.16 7.32 -15.03
N THR A 110 -11.46 7.03 -15.18
CA THR A 110 -12.33 7.68 -16.17
C THR A 110 -12.82 9.06 -15.72
N ASP A 111 -12.62 9.41 -14.45
CA ASP A 111 -13.03 10.71 -13.92
C ASP A 111 -12.23 11.85 -14.54
N SER A 112 -12.93 12.94 -14.86
CA SER A 112 -12.33 14.16 -15.44
C SER A 112 -11.37 14.87 -14.49
N LEU A 113 -11.50 14.66 -13.18
CA LEU A 113 -10.60 15.21 -12.16
C LEU A 113 -9.14 14.74 -12.32
N PHE A 114 -8.92 13.65 -13.05
CA PHE A 114 -7.60 13.07 -13.25
C PHE A 114 -7.05 13.24 -14.67
N ARG A 115 -7.61 14.18 -15.46
CA ARG A 115 -7.22 14.43 -16.85
C ARG A 115 -6.49 15.76 -17.03
N ASN A 116 -5.63 15.81 -18.02
CA ASN A 116 -5.08 17.04 -18.55
C ASN A 116 -6.15 17.83 -19.32
N VAL A 117 -5.85 19.10 -19.65
CA VAL A 117 -6.75 19.98 -20.42
C VAL A 117 -7.03 19.41 -21.83
N ASP A 118 -6.08 18.67 -22.40
CA ASP A 118 -6.23 18.01 -23.70
C ASP A 118 -7.03 16.69 -23.64
N GLY A 119 -7.53 16.33 -22.46
CA GLY A 119 -8.29 15.11 -22.21
C GLY A 119 -7.46 13.87 -21.93
N SER A 120 -6.13 13.92 -22.04
CA SER A 120 -5.23 12.83 -21.70
C SER A 120 -5.18 12.61 -20.18
N THR A 121 -4.80 11.41 -19.75
CA THR A 121 -4.70 11.11 -18.31
C THR A 121 -3.48 11.76 -17.66
N ARG A 122 -3.63 12.18 -16.39
CA ARG A 122 -2.51 12.51 -15.49
C ARG A 122 -2.01 11.30 -14.71
N ILE A 123 -2.71 10.16 -14.83
CA ILE A 123 -2.33 8.92 -14.18
C ILE A 123 -1.23 8.27 -15.02
N ILE A 124 -0.01 8.20 -14.48
CA ILE A 124 1.16 7.65 -15.17
C ILE A 124 1.30 6.14 -15.02
N GLY A 125 0.57 5.54 -14.10
CA GLY A 125 0.51 4.11 -13.92
C GLY A 125 -0.48 3.68 -12.84
N ILE A 126 -1.11 2.54 -13.06
CA ILE A 126 -1.93 1.84 -12.08
C ILE A 126 -1.36 0.43 -11.96
N TRP A 127 -1.18 -0.06 -10.73
CA TRP A 127 -0.93 -1.47 -10.47
C TRP A 127 -2.11 -2.05 -9.69
N ASP A 128 -2.89 -2.89 -10.36
CA ASP A 128 -4.03 -3.59 -9.76
C ASP A 128 -3.58 -4.95 -9.24
N GLN A 129 -3.46 -5.09 -7.92
CA GLN A 129 -3.05 -6.33 -7.26
C GLN A 129 -4.15 -7.41 -7.26
N THR A 130 -5.39 -7.04 -7.61
CA THR A 130 -6.53 -7.99 -7.65
C THR A 130 -6.66 -8.71 -8.99
N ASN A 131 -6.02 -8.20 -10.04
CA ASN A 131 -6.12 -8.70 -11.41
C ASN A 131 -4.80 -9.32 -11.89
N ASN A 132 -4.82 -10.58 -12.30
CA ASN A 132 -3.63 -11.32 -12.76
C ASN A 132 -3.66 -11.62 -14.26
N SER A 133 -4.33 -10.81 -15.09
CA SER A 133 -4.55 -11.10 -16.51
C SER A 133 -3.27 -11.17 -17.35
N ASP A 134 -2.16 -10.52 -16.94
CA ASP A 134 -0.94 -10.40 -17.73
C ASP A 134 0.24 -11.28 -17.29
N ASN A 135 0.05 -12.13 -16.29
CA ASN A 135 1.15 -13.01 -15.82
C ASN A 135 1.57 -14.11 -16.82
N SER A 136 0.89 -14.23 -17.96
CA SER A 136 1.24 -15.22 -19.00
C SER A 136 2.49 -14.88 -19.83
N ASN A 137 2.94 -13.62 -19.85
CA ASN A 137 4.01 -13.17 -20.73
C ASN A 137 5.36 -12.89 -20.05
N ASN A 138 5.47 -12.98 -18.72
CA ASN A 138 6.67 -12.54 -17.99
C ASN A 138 7.45 -13.64 -17.24
N ILE A 139 7.05 -14.92 -17.35
CA ILE A 139 7.66 -16.00 -16.53
C ILE A 139 8.52 -16.97 -17.36
N GLU A 140 8.67 -16.77 -18.65
CA GLU A 140 9.62 -17.57 -19.42
C GLU A 140 11.05 -17.02 -19.26
N ASN A 141 11.84 -17.67 -18.40
CA ASN A 141 13.31 -17.71 -18.37
C ASN A 141 14.13 -16.60 -17.71
N GLU A 142 13.60 -15.70 -16.88
CA GLU A 142 14.50 -14.86 -16.07
C GLU A 142 14.26 -15.07 -14.57
N THR A 143 15.09 -15.85 -13.94
CA THR A 143 15.02 -16.23 -12.52
C THR A 143 15.26 -15.07 -11.55
N VAL A 144 15.82 -13.97 -12.03
CA VAL A 144 16.02 -12.73 -11.24
C VAL A 144 15.97 -11.53 -12.18
N LYS A 145 14.94 -10.68 -12.07
CA LYS A 145 14.95 -9.40 -12.79
C LYS A 145 15.85 -8.39 -12.08
N PRO A 146 16.64 -7.61 -12.82
CA PRO A 146 17.47 -6.57 -12.20
C PRO A 146 16.58 -5.55 -11.48
N PHE A 147 17.09 -4.97 -10.37
CA PHE A 147 16.40 -3.90 -9.60
C PHE A 147 16.00 -2.66 -10.45
N SER A 148 16.37 -2.63 -11.73
CA SER A 148 15.97 -1.59 -12.70
C SER A 148 14.56 -1.78 -13.28
N ALA A 149 13.91 -2.93 -13.04
CA ALA A 149 12.54 -3.20 -13.48
C ALA A 149 11.69 -3.59 -12.26
N PHE A 150 10.47 -3.05 -12.15
CA PHE A 150 9.52 -3.55 -11.18
C PHE A 150 9.06 -4.94 -11.61
N SER A 151 9.17 -5.89 -10.69
CA SER A 151 8.73 -7.26 -10.91
C SER A 151 7.98 -7.73 -9.68
N ALA A 152 6.74 -8.13 -9.86
CA ALA A 152 5.94 -8.82 -8.85
C ALA A 152 5.35 -10.09 -9.47
N LEU A 153 5.13 -11.11 -8.64
CA LEU A 153 4.53 -12.37 -9.07
C LEU A 153 3.01 -12.26 -9.31
N TYR A 154 2.43 -11.09 -9.11
CA TYR A 154 0.99 -10.87 -9.14
C TYR A 154 0.63 -9.46 -9.59
N GLY A 155 -0.66 -9.27 -9.86
CA GLY A 155 -1.21 -7.99 -10.25
C GLY A 155 -0.93 -7.63 -11.71
N THR A 156 -1.70 -6.71 -12.23
CA THR A 156 -1.59 -6.18 -13.59
C THR A 156 -1.23 -4.70 -13.54
N GLN A 157 -0.24 -4.30 -14.31
CA GLN A 157 0.15 -2.91 -14.47
C GLN A 157 -0.53 -2.31 -15.69
N TYR A 158 -1.07 -1.10 -15.55
CA TYR A 158 -1.63 -0.30 -16.65
C TYR A 158 -0.84 0.98 -16.78
N THR A 159 -0.34 1.24 -17.99
CA THR A 159 0.45 2.43 -18.34
C THR A 159 -0.46 3.61 -18.70
N ALA A 160 0.12 4.82 -18.75
CA ALA A 160 -0.61 6.01 -19.20
C ALA A 160 -1.12 5.86 -20.66
N GLU A 161 -0.37 5.17 -21.50
CA GLU A 161 -0.75 4.89 -22.89
C GLU A 161 -2.02 4.01 -22.95
N GLU A 162 -2.07 2.93 -22.17
CA GLU A 162 -3.23 2.03 -22.11
C GLU A 162 -4.44 2.75 -21.51
N ILE A 163 -4.24 3.55 -20.47
CA ILE A 163 -5.32 4.38 -19.88
C ILE A 163 -5.84 5.37 -20.93
N ASN A 164 -4.99 6.04 -21.70
CA ASN A 164 -5.42 6.94 -22.74
C ASN A 164 -6.16 6.22 -23.87
N LEU A 165 -5.73 5.02 -24.25
CA LEU A 165 -6.47 4.19 -25.21
C LEU A 165 -7.86 3.84 -24.66
N ALA A 166 -7.95 3.45 -23.40
CA ALA A 166 -9.22 3.16 -22.73
C ALA A 166 -10.15 4.39 -22.71
N LEU A 167 -9.62 5.58 -22.37
CA LEU A 167 -10.39 6.82 -22.32
C LEU A 167 -10.96 7.26 -23.67
N ASN A 168 -10.34 6.84 -24.78
CA ASN A 168 -10.78 7.11 -26.15
C ASN A 168 -11.66 5.98 -26.73
N SER A 169 -11.93 4.93 -25.96
CA SER A 169 -12.76 3.78 -26.34
C SER A 169 -14.21 3.94 -25.89
N ASP A 170 -15.15 3.40 -26.67
CA ASP A 170 -16.56 3.29 -26.26
C ASP A 170 -16.75 2.39 -25.02
N ASN A 171 -15.81 1.49 -24.76
CA ASN A 171 -15.83 0.61 -23.59
C ASN A 171 -14.44 0.61 -22.90
N PRO A 172 -14.13 1.62 -22.06
CA PRO A 172 -12.86 1.72 -21.35
C PRO A 172 -12.47 0.47 -20.57
N ALA A 173 -13.43 -0.17 -19.92
CA ALA A 173 -13.20 -1.36 -19.10
C ALA A 173 -12.78 -2.60 -19.90
N SER A 174 -12.94 -2.62 -21.23
CA SER A 174 -12.40 -3.69 -22.06
C SER A 174 -10.90 -3.62 -22.28
N ILE A 175 -10.29 -2.44 -22.03
CA ILE A 175 -8.85 -2.19 -22.18
C ILE A 175 -8.19 -2.12 -20.80
N VAL A 176 -8.80 -1.35 -19.89
CA VAL A 176 -8.32 -1.18 -18.51
C VAL A 176 -9.46 -1.57 -17.55
N PRO A 177 -9.60 -2.85 -17.19
CA PRO A 177 -10.74 -3.36 -16.40
C PRO A 177 -10.68 -3.00 -14.92
N THR A 178 -9.60 -2.36 -14.44
CA THR A 178 -9.47 -1.99 -13.03
C THR A 178 -10.52 -0.96 -12.61
N ARG A 179 -11.01 -1.09 -11.39
CA ARG A 179 -12.03 -0.21 -10.79
C ARG A 179 -11.72 0.03 -9.33
N ASP A 180 -12.18 1.14 -8.81
CA ASP A 180 -12.31 1.40 -7.39
C ASP A 180 -13.76 1.13 -6.96
N GLU A 181 -14.03 -0.08 -6.46
CA GLU A 181 -15.37 -0.48 -6.02
C GLU A 181 -15.76 0.15 -4.67
N ASN A 182 -14.77 0.52 -3.85
CA ASN A 182 -14.98 1.14 -2.55
C ASN A 182 -15.18 2.66 -2.66
N GLY A 183 -14.41 3.30 -3.53
CA GLY A 183 -14.42 4.75 -3.74
C GLY A 183 -13.43 5.52 -2.84
N HIS A 184 -12.82 4.87 -1.84
CA HIS A 184 -11.91 5.54 -0.89
C HIS A 184 -10.65 6.05 -1.59
N GLY A 185 -9.98 5.24 -2.41
CA GLY A 185 -8.79 5.65 -3.13
C GLY A 185 -9.07 6.76 -4.16
N THR A 186 -10.21 6.70 -4.84
CA THR A 186 -10.65 7.78 -5.76
C THR A 186 -10.89 9.08 -5.02
N PHE A 187 -11.57 9.03 -3.87
CA PHE A 187 -11.83 10.19 -3.03
C PHE A 187 -10.52 10.84 -2.56
N LEU A 188 -9.59 10.06 -2.04
CA LEU A 188 -8.30 10.57 -1.57
C LEU A 188 -7.43 11.12 -2.70
N ALA A 189 -7.41 10.44 -3.84
CA ALA A 189 -6.71 10.94 -5.03
C ALA A 189 -7.30 12.27 -5.52
N SER A 190 -8.62 12.45 -5.43
CA SER A 190 -9.27 13.72 -5.80
C SER A 190 -8.88 14.85 -4.86
N ILE A 191 -8.89 14.62 -3.55
CA ILE A 191 -8.49 15.64 -2.55
C ILE A 191 -7.01 16.00 -2.69
N ALA A 192 -6.14 15.03 -2.91
CA ALA A 192 -4.71 15.28 -3.00
C ALA A 192 -4.30 15.86 -4.35
N ALA A 193 -4.86 15.38 -5.46
CA ALA A 193 -4.37 15.66 -6.79
C ALA A 193 -5.45 15.89 -7.86
N GLY A 194 -6.73 16.03 -7.47
CA GLY A 194 -7.82 16.31 -8.41
C GLY A 194 -7.66 17.66 -9.07
N ASN A 195 -8.10 17.78 -10.32
CA ASN A 195 -8.11 19.03 -11.06
C ASN A 195 -8.94 20.12 -10.32
N ARG A 196 -8.61 21.36 -10.59
CA ARG A 196 -9.47 22.47 -10.18
C ARG A 196 -10.77 22.43 -10.99
N ASP A 197 -11.88 22.39 -10.28
CA ASP A 197 -13.24 22.58 -10.82
C ASP A 197 -13.83 23.89 -10.26
N GLU A 198 -13.80 24.94 -11.06
CA GLU A 198 -14.30 26.26 -10.65
C GLU A 198 -15.82 26.27 -10.42
N ARG A 199 -16.57 25.36 -11.08
CA ARG A 199 -18.02 25.28 -10.94
C ARG A 199 -18.41 24.64 -9.61
N ALA A 200 -17.66 23.66 -9.19
CA ALA A 200 -17.85 22.99 -7.89
C ALA A 200 -17.14 23.72 -6.74
N GLY A 201 -16.32 24.74 -7.03
CA GLY A 201 -15.48 25.40 -6.03
C GLY A 201 -14.44 24.45 -5.40
N PHE A 202 -14.00 23.47 -6.18
CA PHE A 202 -13.11 22.39 -5.73
C PHE A 202 -11.74 22.47 -6.40
N SER A 203 -10.69 22.14 -5.63
CA SER A 203 -9.35 21.86 -6.16
C SER A 203 -8.65 20.90 -5.22
N GLY A 204 -7.99 19.90 -5.77
CA GLY A 204 -7.04 19.11 -5.00
C GLY A 204 -5.84 19.96 -4.54
N ALA A 205 -5.09 19.45 -3.57
CA ALA A 205 -3.91 20.12 -3.01
C ALA A 205 -2.79 20.32 -4.07
N ALA A 206 -2.65 19.37 -5.00
CA ALA A 206 -1.63 19.36 -6.06
C ALA A 206 -2.27 19.06 -7.43
N PRO A 207 -3.11 19.98 -7.97
CA PRO A 207 -3.94 19.72 -9.16
C PRO A 207 -3.14 19.52 -10.46
N GLN A 208 -1.84 19.79 -10.46
CA GLN A 208 -0.95 19.58 -11.62
C GLN A 208 0.03 18.41 -11.41
N ALA A 209 -0.07 17.68 -10.30
CA ALA A 209 0.77 16.52 -10.07
C ALA A 209 0.44 15.38 -11.03
N SER A 210 1.46 14.56 -11.36
CA SER A 210 1.26 13.25 -11.94
C SER A 210 0.74 12.30 -10.87
N ILE A 211 -0.14 11.38 -11.22
CA ILE A 211 -0.80 10.45 -10.29
C ILE A 211 -0.30 9.04 -10.58
N ALA A 212 -0.01 8.28 -9.53
CA ALA A 212 0.21 6.84 -9.62
C ALA A 212 -0.65 6.13 -8.57
N MET A 213 -1.25 4.98 -8.90
CA MET A 213 -2.16 4.27 -8.03
C MET A 213 -1.78 2.80 -7.90
N VAL A 214 -1.79 2.30 -6.69
CA VAL A 214 -1.79 0.88 -6.38
C VAL A 214 -3.14 0.51 -5.81
N LYS A 215 -3.87 -0.35 -6.52
CA LYS A 215 -5.08 -0.98 -6.00
C LYS A 215 -4.68 -2.22 -5.22
N LEU A 216 -4.88 -2.19 -3.91
CA LEU A 216 -4.58 -3.29 -3.01
C LEU A 216 -5.56 -4.46 -3.21
N LYS A 217 -5.05 -5.67 -3.07
CA LYS A 217 -5.89 -6.86 -2.92
C LYS A 217 -6.32 -7.03 -1.45
N PRO A 218 -7.47 -7.66 -1.18
CA PRO A 218 -7.86 -8.02 0.17
C PRO A 218 -6.84 -8.94 0.85
N ALA A 219 -6.78 -8.86 2.17
CA ALA A 219 -5.96 -9.75 2.99
C ALA A 219 -6.42 -11.20 2.83
N LYS A 220 -5.46 -12.14 2.79
CA LYS A 220 -5.71 -13.57 2.76
C LYS A 220 -6.43 -14.06 4.02
N GLN A 221 -7.23 -15.10 3.87
CA GLN A 221 -8.08 -15.63 4.95
C GLN A 221 -7.27 -16.06 6.17
N TYR A 222 -6.11 -16.71 5.98
CA TYR A 222 -5.29 -17.14 7.12
C TYR A 222 -4.83 -15.99 8.04
N LEU A 223 -4.61 -14.78 7.48
CA LEU A 223 -4.29 -13.59 8.28
C LEU A 223 -5.53 -13.02 8.96
N ARG A 224 -6.66 -13.04 8.25
CA ARG A 224 -7.94 -12.63 8.84
C ARG A 224 -8.29 -13.51 10.03
N ASP A 225 -8.09 -14.83 9.93
CA ASP A 225 -8.29 -15.79 11.03
C ASP A 225 -7.27 -15.55 12.16
N PHE A 226 -6.01 -15.31 11.81
CA PHE A 226 -4.93 -15.06 12.78
C PHE A 226 -5.20 -13.81 13.64
N TYR A 227 -5.71 -12.74 13.03
CA TYR A 227 -6.03 -11.48 13.72
C TYR A 227 -7.49 -11.38 14.14
N LEU A 228 -8.28 -12.44 14.00
CA LEU A 228 -9.70 -12.51 14.34
C LEU A 228 -10.54 -11.40 13.67
N ILE A 229 -10.27 -11.14 12.40
CA ILE A 229 -10.99 -10.13 11.61
C ILE A 229 -12.37 -10.67 11.25
N GLN A 230 -13.41 -9.90 11.54
CA GLN A 230 -14.78 -10.25 11.21
C GLN A 230 -14.98 -10.42 9.70
N ASP A 231 -15.89 -11.34 9.33
CA ASP A 231 -16.28 -11.54 7.95
C ASP A 231 -16.85 -10.24 7.36
N GLY A 232 -16.41 -9.92 6.14
CA GLY A 232 -16.84 -8.71 5.43
C GLY A 232 -16.12 -7.42 5.86
N ALA A 233 -15.32 -7.40 6.93
CA ALA A 233 -14.51 -6.25 7.27
C ALA A 233 -13.35 -6.08 6.29
N GLU A 234 -13.05 -4.85 5.90
CA GLU A 234 -11.92 -4.55 5.02
C GLU A 234 -10.60 -4.66 5.77
N ALA A 235 -9.66 -5.39 5.17
CA ALA A 235 -8.30 -5.53 5.70
C ALA A 235 -7.32 -5.77 4.56
N TYR A 236 -6.14 -5.15 4.64
CA TYR A 236 -5.06 -5.22 3.66
C TYR A 236 -3.76 -5.64 4.34
N GLN A 237 -2.92 -6.38 3.61
CA GLN A 237 -1.69 -6.96 4.16
C GLN A 237 -0.52 -5.99 4.08
N GLU A 238 0.31 -5.99 5.10
CA GLU A 238 1.52 -5.15 5.20
C GLU A 238 2.47 -5.35 4.00
N ASN A 239 2.71 -6.59 3.59
CA ASN A 239 3.57 -6.92 2.44
C ASN A 239 3.02 -6.38 1.11
N ASP A 240 1.70 -6.38 0.91
CA ASP A 240 1.09 -5.83 -0.31
C ASP A 240 1.22 -4.31 -0.37
N ILE A 241 1.14 -3.64 0.79
CA ILE A 241 1.43 -2.21 0.93
C ILE A 241 2.90 -1.93 0.59
N MET A 242 3.84 -2.73 1.14
CA MET A 242 5.27 -2.58 0.86
C MET A 242 5.58 -2.75 -0.62
N MET A 243 5.01 -3.77 -1.27
CA MET A 243 5.15 -3.98 -2.72
C MET A 243 4.53 -2.82 -3.51
N GLY A 244 3.39 -2.26 -3.04
CA GLY A 244 2.79 -1.07 -3.61
C GLY A 244 3.73 0.13 -3.59
N VAL A 245 4.36 0.41 -2.46
CA VAL A 245 5.36 1.47 -2.33
C VAL A 245 6.57 1.22 -3.23
N SER A 246 7.01 -0.03 -3.36
CA SER A 246 8.10 -0.41 -4.28
C SER A 246 7.76 -0.09 -5.73
N TYR A 247 6.52 -0.35 -6.16
CA TYR A 247 6.03 0.03 -7.50
C TYR A 247 6.04 1.54 -7.71
N LEU A 248 5.54 2.32 -6.76
CA LEU A 248 5.54 3.78 -6.84
C LEU A 248 6.97 4.34 -6.94
N TYR A 249 7.89 3.80 -6.15
CA TYR A 249 9.29 4.17 -6.18
C TYR A 249 9.96 3.80 -7.52
N PHE A 250 9.60 2.65 -8.09
CA PHE A 250 10.02 2.29 -9.44
C PHE A 250 9.56 3.31 -10.49
N LEU A 251 8.29 3.74 -10.45
CA LEU A 251 7.78 4.78 -11.37
C LEU A 251 8.52 6.10 -11.20
N ALA A 252 8.77 6.53 -9.96
CA ALA A 252 9.54 7.75 -9.69
C ALA A 252 10.92 7.72 -10.33
N ARG A 253 11.61 6.60 -10.24
CA ARG A 253 12.90 6.41 -10.90
C ARG A 253 12.79 6.34 -12.41
N LYS A 254 11.80 5.64 -12.94
CA LYS A 254 11.53 5.51 -14.38
C LYS A 254 11.33 6.88 -15.04
N TYR A 255 10.56 7.74 -14.38
CA TYR A 255 10.25 9.09 -14.88
C TYR A 255 11.22 10.17 -14.39
N SER A 256 12.17 9.83 -13.51
CA SER A 256 13.11 10.78 -12.88
C SER A 256 12.40 11.94 -12.19
N MET A 257 11.32 11.66 -11.46
CA MET A 257 10.47 12.64 -10.78
C MET A 257 10.48 12.42 -9.27
N PRO A 258 10.39 13.50 -8.46
CA PRO A 258 10.09 13.39 -7.03
C PRO A 258 8.79 12.64 -6.77
N LEU A 259 8.71 11.95 -5.63
CA LEU A 259 7.61 11.10 -5.23
C LEU A 259 7.06 11.50 -3.86
N VAL A 260 5.76 11.71 -3.78
CA VAL A 260 5.02 11.76 -2.51
C VAL A 260 4.16 10.49 -2.44
N VAL A 261 4.44 9.62 -1.49
CA VAL A 261 3.66 8.40 -1.23
C VAL A 261 2.59 8.72 -0.20
N CYS A 262 1.33 8.45 -0.53
CA CYS A 262 0.20 8.54 0.37
C CYS A 262 -0.29 7.13 0.73
N ILE A 263 -0.26 6.80 2.04
CA ILE A 263 -0.75 5.54 2.60
C ILE A 263 -1.81 5.89 3.63
N PRO A 264 -3.07 6.05 3.23
CA PRO A 264 -4.16 6.42 4.14
C PRO A 264 -4.79 5.19 4.79
N LEU A 265 -3.95 4.30 5.25
CA LEU A 265 -4.27 3.03 5.87
C LEU A 265 -3.69 3.01 7.27
N GLY A 266 -4.33 2.31 8.19
CA GLY A 266 -3.88 2.24 9.58
C GLY A 266 -4.14 0.91 10.24
N THR A 267 -3.42 0.67 11.32
CA THR A 267 -3.60 -0.47 12.22
C THR A 267 -3.39 -0.01 13.66
N ASN A 268 -4.09 -0.65 14.60
CA ASN A 268 -3.84 -0.47 16.04
C ASN A 268 -2.75 -1.41 16.56
N ILE A 269 -2.27 -2.34 15.72
CA ILE A 269 -1.26 -3.33 16.08
C ILE A 269 0.13 -2.79 15.77
N GLY A 270 1.07 -3.03 16.67
CA GLY A 270 2.45 -2.64 16.52
C GLY A 270 2.95 -1.65 17.58
N SER A 271 4.25 -1.40 17.58
CA SER A 271 4.96 -0.66 18.64
C SER A 271 4.63 0.83 18.74
N HIS A 272 3.83 1.42 17.85
CA HIS A 272 3.56 2.87 17.73
C HIS A 272 4.82 3.76 17.65
N MET A 273 6.00 3.15 17.49
CA MET A 273 7.31 3.82 17.38
C MET A 273 7.89 3.71 15.96
N GLY A 274 7.11 3.26 14.97
CA GLY A 274 7.60 3.05 13.61
C GLY A 274 8.56 1.87 13.46
N MET A 275 8.59 0.94 14.42
CA MET A 275 9.51 -0.20 14.44
C MET A 275 8.96 -1.45 13.74
N SER A 276 7.74 -1.40 13.17
CA SER A 276 7.23 -2.46 12.29
C SER A 276 8.09 -2.60 11.04
N ARG A 277 7.95 -3.71 10.31
CA ARG A 277 8.66 -3.91 9.04
C ARG A 277 8.28 -2.83 8.01
N LEU A 278 7.00 -2.52 7.92
CA LEU A 278 6.52 -1.42 7.09
C LEU A 278 7.12 -0.09 7.53
N GLY A 279 7.08 0.22 8.85
CA GLY A 279 7.64 1.48 9.37
C GLY A 279 9.12 1.65 9.04
N GLN A 280 9.93 0.61 9.21
CA GLN A 280 11.34 0.61 8.84
C GLN A 280 11.54 0.80 7.33
N TYR A 281 10.75 0.11 6.51
CA TYR A 281 10.79 0.24 5.05
C TYR A 281 10.40 1.66 4.59
N LEU A 282 9.31 2.21 5.12
CA LEU A 282 8.86 3.56 4.79
C LEU A 282 9.89 4.62 5.21
N ASN A 283 10.53 4.43 6.36
CA ASN A 283 11.62 5.28 6.79
C ASN A 283 12.80 5.23 5.80
N GLN A 284 13.16 4.04 5.32
CA GLN A 284 14.20 3.89 4.29
C GLN A 284 13.83 4.59 2.97
N VAL A 285 12.57 4.48 2.53
CA VAL A 285 12.07 5.19 1.34
C VAL A 285 12.13 6.70 1.53
N SER A 286 11.72 7.20 2.69
CA SER A 286 11.71 8.65 3.00
C SER A 286 13.11 9.28 3.08
N LEU A 287 14.15 8.48 3.35
CA LEU A 287 15.55 8.93 3.32
C LEU A 287 16.09 9.10 1.89
N SER A 288 15.38 8.59 0.88
CA SER A 288 15.77 8.76 -0.51
C SER A 288 15.49 10.19 -0.97
N ASN A 289 16.48 10.81 -1.65
CA ASN A 289 16.34 12.17 -2.18
C ASN A 289 15.12 12.29 -3.11
N GLY A 290 14.29 13.29 -2.85
CA GLY A 290 13.08 13.56 -3.64
C GLY A 290 11.90 12.66 -3.29
N SER A 291 11.95 11.93 -2.17
CA SER A 291 10.83 11.10 -1.70
C SER A 291 10.27 11.61 -0.38
N ALA A 292 8.94 11.62 -0.26
CA ALA A 292 8.22 11.87 0.99
C ALA A 292 7.16 10.79 1.18
N VAL A 293 6.96 10.36 2.42
CA VAL A 293 5.93 9.37 2.78
C VAL A 293 4.97 10.01 3.77
N ILE A 294 3.69 9.95 3.45
CA ILE A 294 2.60 10.50 4.25
C ILE A 294 1.68 9.36 4.66
N THR A 295 1.43 9.26 5.96
CA THR A 295 0.47 8.32 6.56
C THR A 295 -0.60 9.07 7.31
N ALA A 296 -1.78 8.48 7.45
CA ALA A 296 -2.88 9.08 8.22
C ALA A 296 -2.74 8.76 9.71
N ALA A 297 -3.32 9.61 10.55
CA ALA A 297 -3.31 9.45 12.00
C ALA A 297 -4.37 8.46 12.53
N GLY A 298 -5.31 8.04 11.67
CA GLY A 298 -6.42 7.14 12.03
C GLY A 298 -7.70 7.88 12.41
N ASN A 299 -8.82 7.17 12.35
CA ASN A 299 -10.17 7.69 12.62
C ASN A 299 -10.75 7.26 13.97
N GLU A 300 -10.00 6.51 14.75
CA GLU A 300 -10.50 5.84 15.94
C GLU A 300 -10.43 6.69 17.21
N THR A 301 -10.57 8.00 17.08
CA THR A 301 -10.60 8.91 18.22
C THR A 301 -11.71 8.53 19.18
N GLY A 302 -11.34 8.17 20.43
CA GLY A 302 -12.28 7.74 21.47
C GLY A 302 -12.62 6.25 21.46
N ALA A 303 -12.16 5.44 20.50
CA ALA A 303 -12.36 3.99 20.48
C ALA A 303 -11.59 3.25 21.58
N ARG A 304 -10.57 3.90 22.18
CA ARG A 304 -9.79 3.39 23.31
C ARG A 304 -9.05 2.08 23.00
N HIS A 305 -8.53 1.95 21.79
CA HIS A 305 -7.75 0.77 21.39
C HIS A 305 -6.27 0.84 21.82
N HIS A 306 -5.87 1.88 22.54
CA HIS A 306 -4.51 2.06 23.03
C HIS A 306 -4.51 2.45 24.50
N PHE A 307 -3.64 1.79 25.29
CA PHE A 307 -3.34 2.13 26.68
C PHE A 307 -1.85 2.38 26.84
N ARG A 308 -1.48 3.43 27.54
CA ARG A 308 -0.10 3.73 27.91
C ARG A 308 0.01 4.01 29.39
N ALA A 309 0.95 3.38 30.04
CA ALA A 309 1.36 3.69 31.40
C ALA A 309 2.87 3.85 31.49
N VAL A 310 3.30 4.58 32.50
CA VAL A 310 4.71 4.69 32.87
C VAL A 310 4.89 4.03 34.22
N MET A 311 5.77 3.04 34.29
CA MET A 311 6.19 2.42 35.55
C MET A 311 7.54 3.03 35.95
N ASP A 312 7.62 3.50 37.18
CA ASP A 312 8.84 4.01 37.78
C ASP A 312 9.20 3.18 39.05
N ALA A 313 10.27 3.55 39.72
CA ALA A 313 10.75 2.82 40.91
C ALA A 313 9.75 2.84 42.10
N SER A 314 8.69 3.64 42.02
CA SER A 314 7.62 3.74 43.04
C SER A 314 6.32 3.06 42.64
N THR A 315 6.26 2.55 41.38
CA THR A 315 5.05 1.95 40.81
C THR A 315 5.25 0.45 40.63
N ASP A 316 4.74 -0.32 41.57
CA ASP A 316 4.90 -1.78 41.53
C ASP A 316 3.93 -2.48 40.59
N GLU A 317 2.78 -1.86 40.29
CA GLU A 317 1.72 -2.45 39.46
C GLU A 317 0.94 -1.35 38.72
N VAL A 318 0.59 -1.64 37.46
CA VAL A 318 -0.37 -0.85 36.67
C VAL A 318 -1.44 -1.79 36.14
N THR A 319 -2.69 -1.50 36.43
CA THR A 319 -3.83 -2.26 35.93
C THR A 319 -4.41 -1.60 34.69
N ALA A 320 -4.50 -2.33 33.59
CA ALA A 320 -5.23 -1.95 32.40
C ALA A 320 -6.56 -2.72 32.33
N GLU A 321 -7.67 -1.99 32.23
CA GLU A 321 -8.97 -2.60 31.98
C GLU A 321 -9.20 -2.80 30.50
N LEU A 322 -9.45 -4.03 30.07
CA LEU A 322 -9.79 -4.39 28.70
C LEU A 322 -11.28 -4.77 28.66
N ARG A 323 -12.02 -4.15 27.74
CA ARG A 323 -13.42 -4.48 27.50
C ARG A 323 -13.60 -5.03 26.08
N VAL A 324 -13.99 -6.30 25.99
CA VAL A 324 -14.32 -6.97 24.73
C VAL A 324 -15.79 -6.70 24.40
N GLY A 325 -16.11 -6.42 23.13
CA GLY A 325 -17.46 -6.21 22.65
C GLY A 325 -18.34 -7.46 22.81
N GLU A 326 -19.66 -7.29 22.95
CA GLU A 326 -20.60 -8.40 23.23
C GLU A 326 -20.67 -9.47 22.12
N ARG A 327 -20.23 -9.17 20.92
CA ARG A 327 -20.31 -10.07 19.76
C ARG A 327 -18.95 -10.45 19.20
N GLU A 328 -17.87 -10.08 19.89
CA GLU A 328 -16.52 -10.41 19.46
C GLU A 328 -16.18 -11.85 19.88
N ALA A 329 -15.73 -12.64 18.90
CA ALA A 329 -15.25 -14.00 19.13
C ALA A 329 -13.89 -14.04 19.85
N GLY A 330 -13.14 -12.94 19.76
CA GLY A 330 -11.82 -12.78 20.37
C GLY A 330 -11.21 -11.44 20.04
N PHE A 331 -9.98 -11.22 20.47
CA PHE A 331 -9.22 -10.01 20.22
C PHE A 331 -7.72 -10.28 20.20
N SER A 332 -6.97 -9.45 19.52
CA SER A 332 -5.51 -9.45 19.57
C SER A 332 -5.03 -8.31 20.45
N MET A 333 -4.03 -8.59 21.30
CA MET A 333 -3.40 -7.61 22.18
C MET A 333 -1.89 -7.73 22.04
N GLU A 334 -1.20 -6.61 21.87
CA GLU A 334 0.25 -6.54 21.89
C GLU A 334 0.73 -5.70 23.07
N LEU A 335 1.78 -6.16 23.73
CA LEU A 335 2.46 -5.45 24.81
C LEU A 335 3.87 -5.06 24.33
N TRP A 336 4.19 -3.77 24.42
CA TRP A 336 5.46 -3.20 23.99
C TRP A 336 6.21 -2.51 25.12
#